data_bb9333a2582581b372ee70cb845ca946
#
_entry.id   bb9333a2582581b372ee70cb845ca946
#
_cell.length_a   1.000
_cell.length_b   1.000
_cell.length_c   1.000
_cell.angle_alpha   90.00
_cell.angle_beta   90.00
_cell.angle_gamma   90.00
#
_symmetry.space_group_name_H-M   'P 1'
#
loop_
_entity.id
_entity.type
_entity.pdbx_description
1 polymer ?
#
loop_
_entity_poly.entity_id
_entity_poly.type
_entity_poly.pdbx_seq_one_letter_code
_entity_poly.pdbx_strand_id
1 'polypeptide(L)'
;MRAIGIVLAGGNSKRMRELSNKRAIAAMPIAGSYRSVDFALSNMSNSHIQSVAVLTQYNSRSLNEHLSSSKWWDFGRKQGGMYVFTPTITAESSDWYRGTADALYQNLDFLKKSHEPYVVLASGDGIYKLDYNKVLEYHIEKKADITVVCKDMGPEVDITRFGLVKTNDDGRITDFEEKPMVATSNTISCGIYVIRRRQLIELIERLSLIHI
;
A
#
# COMPACT_ATOMS: atom_id res chain seq x y z
N MET A 1 8.52 -0.40 17.13
CA MET A 1 9.33 -1.19 16.16
C MET A 1 9.69 -0.31 14.97
N ARG A 2 10.77 -0.66 14.22
CA ARG A 2 11.22 0.19 13.10
C ARG A 2 10.73 -0.41 11.79
N ALA A 3 9.88 0.32 11.08
CA ALA A 3 9.39 -0.04 9.77
C ALA A 3 9.41 1.17 8.83
N ILE A 4 9.46 0.91 7.53
CA ILE A 4 9.25 1.88 6.49
C ILE A 4 7.84 1.69 5.93
N GLY A 5 7.15 2.79 5.61
CA GLY A 5 5.84 2.78 5.00
C GLY A 5 5.90 2.94 3.49
N ILE A 6 5.07 2.21 2.77
CA ILE A 6 4.80 2.45 1.36
C ILE A 6 3.29 2.54 1.15
N VAL A 7 2.83 3.67 0.63
CA VAL A 7 1.43 3.90 0.29
C VAL A 7 1.26 3.82 -1.22
N LEU A 8 0.43 2.88 -1.67
CA LEU A 8 0.10 2.67 -3.07
C LEU A 8 -1.07 3.57 -3.45
N ALA A 9 -0.80 4.64 -4.16
CA ALA A 9 -1.77 5.69 -4.50
C ALA A 9 -1.89 5.94 -6.01
N GLY A 10 -1.41 5.00 -6.83
CA GLY A 10 -1.40 5.10 -8.30
C GLY A 10 -2.66 4.56 -8.99
N GLY A 11 -3.62 4.02 -8.25
CA GLY A 11 -4.79 3.37 -8.79
C GLY A 11 -5.77 4.30 -9.51
N ASN A 12 -6.48 3.73 -10.48
CA ASN A 12 -7.63 4.34 -11.13
C ASN A 12 -8.86 3.43 -10.99
N SER A 13 -10.06 4.01 -10.86
CA SER A 13 -11.30 3.24 -10.80
C SER A 13 -12.36 3.83 -11.71
N LYS A 14 -12.75 3.07 -12.72
CA LYS A 14 -13.87 3.39 -13.60
C LYS A 14 -15.20 3.55 -12.83
N ARG A 15 -15.32 2.97 -11.63
CA ARG A 15 -16.52 3.04 -10.77
C ARG A 15 -16.74 4.42 -10.18
N MET A 16 -15.68 5.19 -9.97
CA MET A 16 -15.76 6.56 -9.47
C MET A 16 -16.24 7.55 -10.55
N ARG A 17 -16.42 7.06 -11.79
CA ARG A 17 -16.96 7.82 -12.93
C ARG A 17 -16.29 9.21 -13.03
N GLU A 18 -17.12 10.25 -13.10
CA GLU A 18 -16.68 11.64 -13.27
C GLU A 18 -15.77 12.14 -12.16
N LEU A 19 -15.88 11.60 -10.93
CA LEU A 19 -15.05 11.97 -9.79
C LEU A 19 -13.57 11.65 -10.03
N SER A 20 -13.26 10.55 -10.73
CA SER A 20 -11.88 10.13 -11.01
C SER A 20 -11.30 10.72 -12.31
N ASN A 21 -12.10 11.43 -13.11
CA ASN A 21 -11.63 11.98 -14.38
C ASN A 21 -10.50 13.02 -14.24
N LYS A 22 -10.47 13.74 -13.12
CA LYS A 22 -9.51 14.82 -12.88
C LYS A 22 -8.65 14.62 -11.63
N ARG A 23 -8.90 13.58 -10.83
CA ARG A 23 -8.22 13.35 -9.55
C ARG A 23 -7.92 11.87 -9.34
N ALA A 24 -6.78 11.58 -8.73
CA ALA A 24 -6.49 10.25 -8.22
C ALA A 24 -7.52 9.84 -7.16
N ILE A 25 -7.83 8.54 -7.05
CA ILE A 25 -8.75 8.03 -6.03
C ILE A 25 -8.24 8.40 -4.63
N ALA A 26 -6.95 8.23 -4.41
CA ALA A 26 -6.30 8.61 -3.16
C ALA A 26 -6.43 10.10 -2.78
N ALA A 27 -6.80 10.96 -3.76
CA ALA A 27 -7.05 12.39 -3.56
C ALA A 27 -8.53 12.74 -3.41
N MET A 28 -9.43 11.76 -3.35
CA MET A 28 -10.86 12.02 -3.18
C MET A 28 -11.15 12.65 -1.83
N PRO A 29 -11.88 13.79 -1.81
CA PRO A 29 -12.25 14.45 -0.56
C PRO A 29 -13.24 13.59 0.23
N ILE A 30 -13.01 13.53 1.53
CA ILE A 30 -13.81 12.80 2.50
C ILE A 30 -14.09 13.73 3.66
N ALA A 31 -15.35 13.81 4.09
CA ALA A 31 -15.76 14.64 5.22
C ALA A 31 -15.22 16.10 5.16
N GLY A 32 -15.19 16.67 3.97
CA GLY A 32 -14.77 18.06 3.72
C GLY A 32 -13.28 18.20 3.44
N SER A 33 -12.44 18.23 4.45
CA SER A 33 -11.01 18.58 4.31
C SER A 33 -10.07 17.39 4.08
N TYR A 34 -10.48 16.19 4.47
CA TYR A 34 -9.65 14.99 4.36
C TYR A 34 -9.68 14.40 2.95
N ARG A 35 -8.66 13.63 2.64
CA ARG A 35 -8.58 12.76 1.45
C ARG A 35 -8.37 11.32 1.87
N SER A 36 -8.71 10.36 1.02
CA SER A 36 -8.58 8.94 1.39
C SER A 36 -7.16 8.57 1.81
N VAL A 37 -6.13 9.12 1.17
CA VAL A 37 -4.72 8.89 1.52
C VAL A 37 -4.37 9.29 2.95
N ASP A 38 -5.08 10.28 3.52
CA ASP A 38 -4.80 10.80 4.85
C ASP A 38 -5.00 9.75 5.94
N PHE A 39 -5.89 8.79 5.72
CA PHE A 39 -6.12 7.69 6.67
C PHE A 39 -4.91 6.76 6.76
N ALA A 40 -4.35 6.35 5.62
CA ALA A 40 -3.15 5.53 5.59
C ALA A 40 -1.95 6.28 6.20
N LEU A 41 -1.73 7.54 5.82
CA LEU A 41 -0.64 8.38 6.33
C LEU A 41 -0.78 8.65 7.83
N SER A 42 -1.99 8.95 8.31
CA SER A 42 -2.25 9.15 9.75
C SER A 42 -2.02 7.87 10.55
N ASN A 43 -2.43 6.71 10.04
CA ASN A 43 -2.14 5.43 10.70
C ASN A 43 -0.63 5.16 10.75
N MET A 44 0.14 5.49 9.69
CA MET A 44 1.60 5.37 9.69
C MET A 44 2.25 6.30 10.72
N SER A 45 1.86 7.58 10.72
CA SER A 45 2.36 8.56 11.69
C SER A 45 2.05 8.14 13.12
N ASN A 46 0.81 7.75 13.41
CA ASN A 46 0.37 7.28 14.73
C ASN A 46 1.08 5.98 15.17
N SER A 47 1.53 5.17 14.22
CA SER A 47 2.34 3.97 14.47
C SER A 47 3.84 4.26 14.53
N HIS A 48 4.25 5.52 14.53
CA HIS A 48 5.66 5.96 14.57
C HIS A 48 6.51 5.48 13.39
N ILE A 49 5.90 5.22 12.24
CA ILE A 49 6.59 4.96 10.98
C ILE A 49 7.03 6.30 10.41
N GLN A 50 8.33 6.60 10.50
CA GLN A 50 8.87 7.93 10.20
C GLN A 50 9.23 8.14 8.73
N SER A 51 9.56 7.06 8.01
CA SER A 51 9.90 7.11 6.58
C SER A 51 8.77 6.50 5.77
N VAL A 52 8.15 7.30 4.91
CA VAL A 52 7.00 6.86 4.11
C VAL A 52 7.19 7.26 2.65
N ALA A 53 7.07 6.30 1.74
CA ALA A 53 6.98 6.54 0.31
C ALA A 53 5.52 6.49 -0.15
N VAL A 54 5.09 7.45 -0.95
CA VAL A 54 3.78 7.44 -1.61
C VAL A 54 4.01 7.26 -3.11
N LEU A 55 3.56 6.13 -3.66
CA LEU A 55 3.68 5.83 -5.09
C LEU A 55 2.44 6.32 -5.80
N THR A 56 2.59 7.37 -6.61
CA THR A 56 1.49 8.03 -7.32
C THR A 56 1.63 7.83 -8.83
N GLN A 57 0.51 7.84 -9.55
CA GLN A 57 0.53 7.71 -11.00
C GLN A 57 -0.62 8.47 -11.66
N TYR A 58 -1.83 7.93 -11.61
CA TYR A 58 -3.01 8.46 -12.29
C TYR A 58 -3.47 9.78 -11.68
N ASN A 59 -3.66 10.82 -12.52
CA ASN A 59 -4.22 12.12 -12.14
C ASN A 59 -3.60 12.67 -10.84
N SER A 60 -2.28 12.47 -10.66
CA SER A 60 -1.57 12.65 -9.39
C SER A 60 -1.37 14.11 -8.99
N ARG A 61 -1.60 15.09 -9.89
CA ARG A 61 -1.29 16.50 -9.64
C ARG A 61 -1.89 17.01 -8.33
N SER A 62 -3.21 16.89 -8.16
CA SER A 62 -3.86 17.37 -6.93
C SER A 62 -3.53 16.53 -5.68
N LEU A 63 -3.12 15.27 -5.88
CA LEU A 63 -2.59 14.43 -4.80
C LEU A 63 -1.21 14.91 -4.37
N ASN A 64 -0.32 15.15 -5.33
CA ASN A 64 1.04 15.64 -5.05
C ASN A 64 1.01 17.03 -4.39
N GLU A 65 0.12 17.92 -4.82
CA GLU A 65 -0.11 19.22 -4.16
C GLU A 65 -0.54 19.04 -2.70
N HIS A 66 -1.45 18.11 -2.42
CA HIS A 66 -1.88 17.82 -1.04
C HIS A 66 -0.74 17.22 -0.19
N LEU A 67 0.04 16.31 -0.76
CA LEU A 67 1.16 15.67 -0.09
C LEU A 67 2.37 16.60 0.11
N SER A 68 2.47 17.70 -0.63
CA SER A 68 3.58 18.65 -0.50
C SER A 68 3.68 19.27 0.90
N SER A 69 2.57 19.31 1.64
CA SER A 69 2.52 19.77 3.02
C SER A 69 2.64 18.59 3.99
N SER A 70 3.85 18.07 4.19
CA SER A 70 4.13 16.94 5.11
C SER A 70 3.86 17.25 6.59
N LYS A 71 3.59 18.51 6.93
CA LYS A 71 3.35 18.99 8.31
C LYS A 71 2.17 18.31 9.00
N TRP A 72 1.13 17.93 8.25
CA TRP A 72 -0.09 17.34 8.81
C TRP A 72 0.13 15.98 9.47
N TRP A 73 1.16 15.23 9.02
CA TRP A 73 1.46 13.90 9.52
C TRP A 73 2.80 13.81 10.25
N ASP A 74 3.45 14.97 10.53
CA ASP A 74 4.73 15.05 11.24
C ASP A 74 5.91 14.28 10.59
N PHE A 75 5.88 14.14 9.26
CA PHE A 75 6.97 13.54 8.49
C PHE A 75 8.12 14.51 8.16
N GLY A 76 8.11 15.71 8.71
CA GLY A 76 9.11 16.75 8.44
C GLY A 76 10.29 16.80 9.41
N ARG A 77 10.51 15.77 10.24
CA ARG A 77 11.57 15.75 11.25
C ARG A 77 12.95 15.44 10.64
N LYS A 78 14.02 15.64 11.44
CA LYS A 78 15.42 15.40 11.02
C LYS A 78 15.69 13.95 10.57
N GLN A 79 14.93 12.99 11.05
CA GLN A 79 15.04 11.58 10.66
C GLN A 79 13.73 11.11 10.06
N GLY A 80 13.79 10.48 8.88
CA GLY A 80 12.62 10.06 8.13
C GLY A 80 12.23 11.05 7.04
N GLY A 81 10.96 11.03 6.67
CA GLY A 81 10.37 11.92 5.67
C GLY A 81 9.25 11.25 4.88
N MET A 82 8.49 12.07 4.18
CA MET A 82 7.54 11.60 3.18
C MET A 82 8.12 11.85 1.80
N TYR A 83 8.19 10.79 1.01
CA TYR A 83 8.71 10.78 -0.36
C TYR A 83 7.59 10.47 -1.33
N VAL A 84 7.39 11.32 -2.32
CA VAL A 84 6.37 11.11 -3.35
C VAL A 84 7.07 10.69 -4.63
N PHE A 85 6.77 9.49 -5.11
CA PHE A 85 7.32 8.96 -6.34
C PHE A 85 6.26 8.85 -7.43
N THR A 86 6.61 9.33 -8.60
CA THR A 86 5.83 9.20 -9.83
C THR A 86 6.63 8.37 -10.83
N PRO A 87 5.99 7.75 -11.83
CA PRO A 87 6.71 7.14 -12.94
C PRO A 87 7.70 8.13 -13.55
N THR A 88 8.90 7.67 -13.81
CA THR A 88 9.98 8.51 -14.34
C THR A 88 10.48 7.92 -15.64
N ILE A 89 10.60 8.75 -16.67
CA ILE A 89 11.23 8.36 -17.94
C ILE A 89 12.73 8.20 -17.68
N THR A 90 13.25 7.03 -17.95
CA THR A 90 14.68 6.70 -17.90
C THR A 90 15.15 6.20 -19.25
N ALA A 91 16.44 5.97 -19.42
CA ALA A 91 16.98 5.35 -20.63
C ALA A 91 16.45 3.91 -20.85
N GLU A 92 16.06 3.25 -19.77
CA GLU A 92 15.62 1.84 -19.75
C GLU A 92 14.09 1.68 -19.73
N SER A 93 13.35 2.70 -19.28
CA SER A 93 11.90 2.68 -19.19
C SER A 93 11.29 4.04 -19.46
N SER A 94 10.31 4.05 -20.37
CA SER A 94 9.50 5.24 -20.69
C SER A 94 8.04 5.07 -20.27
N ASP A 95 7.71 3.99 -19.58
CA ASP A 95 6.34 3.56 -19.34
C ASP A 95 5.83 3.95 -17.95
N TRP A 96 4.53 3.96 -17.84
CA TRP A 96 3.80 4.00 -16.58
C TRP A 96 4.05 2.73 -15.79
N TYR A 97 3.82 2.77 -14.47
CA TYR A 97 3.84 1.53 -13.69
C TYR A 97 2.81 0.55 -14.23
N ARG A 98 3.25 -0.62 -14.63
CA ARG A 98 2.39 -1.70 -15.17
C ARG A 98 1.54 -2.38 -14.10
N GLY A 99 1.81 -2.10 -12.83
CA GLY A 99 1.11 -2.65 -11.68
C GLY A 99 1.86 -2.35 -10.38
N THR A 100 1.37 -2.91 -9.29
CA THR A 100 1.92 -2.67 -7.94
C THR A 100 3.37 -3.15 -7.82
N ALA A 101 3.68 -4.34 -8.35
CA ALA A 101 5.03 -4.92 -8.30
C ALA A 101 6.02 -4.07 -9.10
N ASP A 102 5.62 -3.60 -10.28
CA ASP A 102 6.44 -2.73 -11.12
C ASP A 102 6.67 -1.35 -10.46
N ALA A 103 5.64 -0.79 -9.82
CA ALA A 103 5.79 0.44 -9.06
C ALA A 103 6.82 0.30 -7.92
N LEU A 104 6.85 -0.84 -7.25
CA LEU A 104 7.84 -1.15 -6.24
C LEU A 104 9.23 -1.34 -6.85
N TYR A 105 9.31 -2.03 -7.98
CA TYR A 105 10.56 -2.28 -8.70
C TYR A 105 11.24 -0.99 -9.16
N GLN A 106 10.51 -0.10 -9.82
CA GLN A 106 11.04 1.18 -10.29
C GLN A 106 11.52 2.10 -9.14
N ASN A 107 11.03 1.85 -7.90
CA ASN A 107 11.43 2.60 -6.70
C ASN A 107 12.23 1.74 -5.71
N LEU A 108 12.86 0.67 -6.17
CA LEU A 108 13.56 -0.29 -5.33
C LEU A 108 14.75 0.33 -4.58
N ASP A 109 15.38 1.35 -5.16
CA ASP A 109 16.47 2.10 -4.54
C ASP A 109 16.07 2.74 -3.20
N PHE A 110 14.83 3.17 -3.05
CA PHE A 110 14.32 3.67 -1.78
C PHE A 110 14.35 2.59 -0.69
N LEU A 111 13.96 1.36 -1.03
CA LEU A 111 14.04 0.22 -0.12
C LEU A 111 15.48 -0.19 0.17
N LYS A 112 16.36 -0.18 -0.83
CA LYS A 112 17.77 -0.56 -0.69
C LYS A 112 18.54 0.42 0.22
N LYS A 113 18.25 1.71 0.12
CA LYS A 113 18.88 2.77 0.94
C LYS A 113 18.31 2.83 2.36
N SER A 114 17.18 2.20 2.63
CA SER A 114 16.55 2.19 3.94
C SER A 114 17.22 1.20 4.89
N HIS A 115 17.13 1.48 6.18
CA HIS A 115 17.76 0.65 7.24
C HIS A 115 16.73 -0.07 8.11
N GLU A 116 15.45 0.23 7.95
CA GLU A 116 14.36 -0.39 8.67
C GLU A 116 14.20 -1.86 8.26
N PRO A 117 14.01 -2.78 9.24
CA PRO A 117 13.92 -4.20 8.95
C PRO A 117 12.62 -4.64 8.26
N TYR A 118 11.55 -3.88 8.46
CA TYR A 118 10.22 -4.22 7.97
C TYR A 118 9.67 -3.14 7.03
N VAL A 119 8.77 -3.56 6.16
CA VAL A 119 7.99 -2.70 5.26
C VAL A 119 6.52 -2.91 5.56
N VAL A 120 5.79 -1.81 5.72
CA VAL A 120 4.32 -1.78 5.75
C VAL A 120 3.86 -1.24 4.42
N LEU A 121 3.20 -2.07 3.62
CA LEU A 121 2.53 -1.68 2.39
C LEU A 121 1.07 -1.38 2.71
N ALA A 122 0.52 -0.27 2.24
CA ALA A 122 -0.88 0.08 2.43
C ALA A 122 -1.48 0.71 1.17
N SER A 123 -2.76 0.45 0.90
CA SER A 123 -3.49 1.15 -0.15
C SER A 123 -3.83 2.58 0.29
N GLY A 124 -3.65 3.55 -0.61
CA GLY A 124 -3.94 4.97 -0.36
C GLY A 124 -5.42 5.34 -0.54
N ASP A 125 -6.27 4.42 -0.97
CA ASP A 125 -7.71 4.63 -1.16
C ASP A 125 -8.57 4.00 -0.06
N GLY A 126 -7.97 3.26 0.87
CA GLY A 126 -8.64 2.66 2.00
C GLY A 126 -8.95 3.67 3.11
N ILE A 127 -10.18 3.60 3.64
CA ILE A 127 -10.62 4.42 4.78
C ILE A 127 -10.74 3.52 5.99
N TYR A 128 -9.76 3.58 6.87
CA TYR A 128 -9.69 2.73 8.05
C TYR A 128 -8.84 3.35 9.15
N LYS A 129 -9.01 2.88 10.38
CA LYS A 129 -8.13 3.18 11.52
C LYS A 129 -7.46 1.90 11.97
N LEU A 130 -6.13 1.88 11.93
CA LEU A 130 -5.33 0.71 12.27
C LEU A 130 -4.02 1.15 12.94
N ASP A 131 -3.64 0.46 14.01
CA ASP A 131 -2.32 0.56 14.61
C ASP A 131 -1.40 -0.49 13.95
N TYR A 132 -0.50 -0.03 13.11
CA TYR A 132 0.45 -0.93 12.43
C TYR A 132 1.45 -1.59 13.38
N ASN A 133 1.67 -1.05 14.59
CA ASN A 133 2.53 -1.72 15.56
C ASN A 133 1.95 -3.08 15.96
N LYS A 134 0.63 -3.19 16.12
CA LYS A 134 -0.03 -4.48 16.41
C LYS A 134 0.14 -5.49 15.29
N VAL A 135 0.12 -5.04 14.05
CA VAL A 135 0.34 -5.92 12.88
C VAL A 135 1.81 -6.36 12.81
N LEU A 136 2.75 -5.46 13.10
CA LEU A 136 4.17 -5.76 13.19
C LEU A 136 4.49 -6.74 14.33
N GLU A 137 3.88 -6.55 15.50
CA GLU A 137 4.00 -7.47 16.64
C GLU A 137 3.53 -8.87 16.28
N TYR A 138 2.35 -8.98 15.69
CA TYR A 138 1.80 -10.25 15.20
C TYR A 138 2.72 -10.89 14.14
N HIS A 139 3.22 -10.11 13.18
CA HIS A 139 4.16 -10.59 12.16
C HIS A 139 5.42 -11.23 12.77
N ILE A 140 5.98 -10.59 13.78
CA ILE A 140 7.19 -11.07 14.47
C ILE A 140 6.88 -12.29 15.32
N GLU A 141 5.80 -12.28 16.08
CA GLU A 141 5.37 -13.40 16.93
C GLU A 141 5.13 -14.67 16.12
N LYS A 142 4.41 -14.54 15.00
CA LYS A 142 4.14 -15.66 14.08
C LYS A 142 5.34 -16.04 13.22
N LYS A 143 6.45 -15.29 13.28
CA LYS A 143 7.64 -15.48 12.41
C LYS A 143 7.25 -15.57 10.95
N ALA A 144 6.23 -14.80 10.55
CA ALA A 144 5.66 -14.86 9.22
C ALA A 144 6.63 -14.30 8.17
N ASP A 145 6.54 -14.79 6.95
CA ASP A 145 7.22 -14.21 5.79
C ASP A 145 6.48 -12.97 5.31
N ILE A 146 5.14 -13.08 5.19
CA ILE A 146 4.22 -12.00 4.84
C ILE A 146 3.03 -12.07 5.79
N THR A 147 2.62 -10.93 6.33
CA THR A 147 1.36 -10.79 7.08
C THR A 147 0.42 -9.93 6.27
N VAL A 148 -0.81 -10.39 6.10
CA VAL A 148 -1.88 -9.70 5.37
C VAL A 148 -2.95 -9.30 6.37
N VAL A 149 -3.38 -8.05 6.34
CA VAL A 149 -4.54 -7.61 7.10
C VAL A 149 -5.79 -7.99 6.32
N CYS A 150 -6.63 -8.79 6.94
CA CYS A 150 -7.85 -9.33 6.36
C CYS A 150 -9.08 -8.85 7.13
N LYS A 151 -10.23 -8.92 6.48
CA LYS A 151 -11.53 -8.63 7.09
C LYS A 151 -12.58 -9.60 6.58
N ASP A 152 -13.36 -10.15 7.51
CA ASP A 152 -14.55 -10.91 7.16
C ASP A 152 -15.68 -9.97 6.78
N MET A 153 -16.28 -10.23 5.64
CA MET A 153 -17.37 -9.43 5.09
C MET A 153 -18.69 -10.18 5.24
N GLY A 154 -19.77 -9.43 5.48
CA GLY A 154 -21.09 -10.01 5.49
C GLY A 154 -21.55 -10.49 4.10
N PRO A 155 -22.56 -11.37 4.03
CA PRO A 155 -23.04 -11.97 2.79
C PRO A 155 -23.65 -10.95 1.80
N GLU A 156 -23.99 -9.76 2.27
CA GLU A 156 -24.59 -8.67 1.47
C GLU A 156 -23.59 -7.94 0.57
N VAL A 157 -22.28 -8.22 0.73
CA VAL A 157 -21.22 -7.46 0.06
C VAL A 157 -20.67 -8.23 -1.12
N ASP A 158 -20.65 -7.62 -2.30
CA ASP A 158 -19.91 -8.16 -3.45
C ASP A 158 -18.40 -8.07 -3.19
N ILE A 159 -17.81 -9.21 -2.85
CA ILE A 159 -16.40 -9.36 -2.51
C ILE A 159 -15.54 -9.85 -3.68
N THR A 160 -16.12 -10.19 -4.83
CA THR A 160 -15.37 -10.73 -6.00
C THR A 160 -14.34 -9.76 -6.58
N ARG A 161 -14.39 -8.51 -6.17
CA ARG A 161 -13.45 -7.45 -6.58
C ARG A 161 -12.21 -7.32 -5.70
N PHE A 162 -12.13 -8.09 -4.62
CA PHE A 162 -11.00 -8.11 -3.69
C PHE A 162 -10.19 -9.38 -3.86
N GLY A 163 -8.98 -9.39 -3.34
CA GLY A 163 -8.26 -10.62 -3.07
C GLY A 163 -8.97 -11.37 -1.95
N LEU A 164 -9.36 -12.61 -2.19
CA LEU A 164 -9.99 -13.48 -1.19
C LEU A 164 -8.94 -14.35 -0.53
N VAL A 165 -9.11 -14.54 0.77
CA VAL A 165 -8.16 -15.26 1.63
C VAL A 165 -8.85 -16.41 2.33
N LYS A 166 -8.22 -17.61 2.35
CA LYS A 166 -8.59 -18.69 3.24
C LYS A 166 -7.48 -18.89 4.25
N THR A 167 -7.85 -19.11 5.49
CA THR A 167 -6.91 -19.35 6.59
C THR A 167 -7.26 -20.64 7.32
N ASN A 168 -6.25 -21.25 7.94
CA ASN A 168 -6.47 -22.28 8.95
C ASN A 168 -6.72 -21.64 10.33
N ASP A 169 -6.94 -22.48 11.34
CA ASP A 169 -7.23 -22.05 12.73
C ASP A 169 -6.09 -21.25 13.37
N ASP A 170 -4.85 -21.43 12.91
CA ASP A 170 -3.68 -20.65 13.36
C ASP A 170 -3.55 -19.29 12.67
N GLY A 171 -4.47 -18.95 11.77
CA GLY A 171 -4.43 -17.73 10.97
C GLY A 171 -3.42 -17.76 9.83
N ARG A 172 -2.89 -18.94 9.46
CA ARG A 172 -2.01 -19.09 8.30
C ARG A 172 -2.85 -19.14 7.03
N ILE A 173 -2.46 -18.34 6.03
CA ILE A 173 -3.09 -18.33 4.71
C ILE A 173 -2.81 -19.65 4.02
N THR A 174 -3.86 -20.34 3.63
CA THR A 174 -3.83 -21.61 2.88
C THR A 174 -4.15 -21.44 1.41
N ASP A 175 -4.89 -20.36 1.07
CA ASP A 175 -5.27 -20.04 -0.29
C ASP A 175 -5.48 -18.54 -0.48
N PHE A 176 -5.14 -18.00 -1.66
CA PHE A 176 -5.32 -16.60 -2.03
C PHE A 176 -5.75 -16.51 -3.49
N GLU A 177 -6.91 -15.91 -3.74
CA GLU A 177 -7.45 -15.70 -5.08
C GLU A 177 -7.65 -14.20 -5.34
N GLU A 178 -6.97 -13.65 -6.33
CA GLU A 178 -7.13 -12.24 -6.71
C GLU A 178 -8.35 -12.07 -7.61
N LYS A 179 -9.36 -11.35 -7.11
CA LYS A 179 -10.59 -11.00 -7.84
C LYS A 179 -11.25 -12.17 -8.57
N PRO A 180 -11.61 -13.24 -7.86
CA PRO A 180 -12.20 -14.42 -8.48
C PRO A 180 -13.59 -14.10 -9.09
N MET A 181 -13.99 -14.84 -10.11
CA MET A 181 -15.31 -14.69 -10.71
C MET A 181 -16.43 -15.15 -9.75
N VAL A 182 -16.12 -16.11 -8.88
CA VAL A 182 -17.02 -16.66 -7.87
C VAL A 182 -16.30 -16.60 -6.52
N ALA A 183 -16.96 -16.06 -5.51
CA ALA A 183 -16.40 -15.97 -4.17
C ALA A 183 -16.28 -17.35 -3.52
N THR A 184 -15.06 -17.72 -3.10
CA THR A 184 -14.77 -19.01 -2.42
C THR A 184 -14.50 -18.84 -0.92
N SER A 185 -14.47 -17.60 -0.42
CA SER A 185 -14.28 -17.22 0.97
C SER A 185 -15.01 -15.92 1.25
N ASN A 186 -15.34 -15.63 2.51
CA ASN A 186 -15.90 -14.34 2.93
C ASN A 186 -14.84 -13.37 3.46
N THR A 187 -13.60 -13.80 3.54
CA THR A 187 -12.48 -13.04 4.07
C THR A 187 -11.75 -12.32 2.92
N ILE A 188 -11.71 -11.00 2.97
CA ILE A 188 -11.02 -10.19 1.98
C ILE A 188 -9.65 -9.73 2.48
N SER A 189 -8.71 -9.56 1.56
CA SER A 189 -7.48 -8.78 1.79
C SER A 189 -7.81 -7.29 1.80
N CYS A 190 -7.38 -6.59 2.85
CA CYS A 190 -7.53 -5.13 2.94
C CYS A 190 -6.46 -4.34 2.16
N GLY A 191 -5.58 -5.02 1.42
CA GLY A 191 -4.48 -4.36 0.71
C GLY A 191 -3.41 -3.78 1.64
N ILE A 192 -3.28 -4.35 2.83
CA ILE A 192 -2.29 -3.96 3.84
C ILE A 192 -1.42 -5.17 4.15
N TYR A 193 -0.11 -4.99 3.99
CA TYR A 193 0.86 -6.07 4.11
C TYR A 193 2.04 -5.66 4.99
N VAL A 194 2.55 -6.60 5.78
CA VAL A 194 3.84 -6.47 6.48
C VAL A 194 4.78 -7.55 5.96
N ILE A 195 5.99 -7.14 5.60
CA ILE A 195 7.01 -8.04 5.06
C ILE A 195 8.39 -7.58 5.52
N ARG A 196 9.35 -8.49 5.65
CA ARG A 196 10.76 -8.13 5.87
C ARG A 196 11.31 -7.41 4.65
N ARG A 197 11.97 -6.26 4.85
CA ARG A 197 12.49 -5.43 3.76
C ARG A 197 13.40 -6.21 2.80
N ARG A 198 14.32 -7.01 3.31
CA ARG A 198 15.23 -7.83 2.46
C ARG A 198 14.45 -8.81 1.60
N GLN A 199 13.49 -9.49 2.19
CA GLN A 199 12.65 -10.45 1.48
C GLN A 199 11.79 -9.79 0.39
N LEU A 200 11.25 -8.60 0.67
CA LEU A 200 10.51 -7.82 -0.35
C LEU A 200 11.42 -7.47 -1.52
N ILE A 201 12.65 -6.99 -1.26
CA ILE A 201 13.63 -6.67 -2.30
C ILE A 201 13.91 -7.90 -3.17
N GLU A 202 14.22 -9.04 -2.56
CA GLU A 202 14.49 -10.29 -3.28
C GLU A 202 13.31 -10.76 -4.14
N LEU A 203 12.08 -10.66 -3.61
CA LEU A 203 10.88 -11.02 -4.35
C LEU A 203 10.64 -10.11 -5.55
N ILE A 204 10.81 -8.80 -5.39
CA ILE A 204 10.61 -7.84 -6.47
C ILE A 204 11.68 -8.00 -7.56
N GLU A 205 12.94 -8.22 -7.20
CA GLU A 205 14.01 -8.48 -8.17
C GLU A 205 13.76 -9.77 -8.96
N ARG A 206 13.30 -10.84 -8.31
CA ARG A 206 12.92 -12.09 -9.00
C ARG A 206 11.76 -11.90 -9.96
N LEU A 207 10.72 -11.16 -9.56
CA LEU A 207 9.56 -10.89 -10.43
C LEU A 207 9.96 -10.10 -11.68
N SER A 208 10.89 -9.16 -11.56
CA SER A 208 11.38 -8.40 -12.70
C SER A 208 12.12 -9.27 -13.72
N LEU A 209 12.86 -10.28 -13.28
CA LEU A 209 13.55 -11.22 -14.16
C LEU A 209 12.61 -12.15 -14.94
N ILE A 210 11.39 -12.34 -14.46
CA ILE A 210 10.38 -13.21 -15.11
C ILE A 210 9.56 -12.44 -16.16
N HIS A 211 9.50 -11.12 -16.07
CA HIS A 211 8.65 -10.26 -16.91
C HIS A 211 9.42 -9.35 -17.88
N ILE A 212 10.72 -9.58 -18.01
CA ILE A 212 11.57 -8.91 -19.03
C ILE A 212 11.68 -9.85 -20.29
#